data_8c22734f958b8098187905be6ea6ff1f
#
_entry.id   8c22734f958b8098187905be6ea6ff1f
#
_cell.length_a   1.000
_cell.length_b   1.000
_cell.length_c   1.000
_cell.angle_alpha   90.00
_cell.angle_beta   90.00
_cell.angle_gamma   90.00
#
_symmetry.space_group_name_H-M   'P 1'
#
loop_
_entity.id
_entity.type
_entity.pdbx_description
1 polymer ?
#
loop_
_entity_poly.entity_id
_entity_poly.type
_entity_poly.pdbx_seq_one_letter_code
_entity_poly.pdbx_strand_id
1 'polypeptide(L)'
;MLGRPLVSRIDVEVDRRLDAMVKADPSHEEMARRLRGRAAIANAQLAYEVYETAVASPRWKALQGKGGRIQRLLWASTGVKDKAYDDTRYVVELAAPNTVNTMPAATLEAVSDHGRPCGDAIRGTYDDARTVFEDLRRLGIDFDDVVNGLEEQGLASFAKSWEELIASATTQLEKAGAEVMPAGAVKPANAEGGQDAAPASGAPS
;
A
#
# COMPACT_ATOMS: atom_id res chain seq x y z
N MET A 1 0.68 0.47 12.88
CA MET A 1 -0.18 -0.12 11.84
C MET A 1 0.77 -0.66 10.78
N LEU A 2 0.92 -1.97 10.63
CA LEU A 2 1.74 -2.53 9.56
C LEU A 2 1.02 -2.23 8.25
N GLY A 3 1.61 -1.32 7.46
CA GLY A 3 0.99 -0.73 6.30
C GLY A 3 0.75 -1.74 5.16
N ARG A 4 -0.02 -1.32 4.18
CA ARG A 4 -0.15 -1.97 2.87
C ARG A 4 0.93 -1.38 1.96
N PRO A 5 2.10 -1.99 1.78
CA PRO A 5 3.09 -1.49 0.83
C PRO A 5 2.50 -1.47 -0.58
N LEU A 6 2.49 -0.31 -1.21
CA LEU A 6 2.08 -0.15 -2.61
C LEU A 6 3.30 -0.47 -3.50
N VAL A 7 3.50 -1.76 -3.78
CA VAL A 7 4.75 -2.30 -4.30
C VAL A 7 5.16 -1.63 -5.62
N SER A 8 4.41 -1.80 -6.70
CA SER A 8 4.86 -1.35 -8.03
C SER A 8 5.01 0.16 -8.18
N ARG A 9 4.32 0.97 -7.35
CA ARG A 9 4.43 2.44 -7.42
C ARG A 9 5.81 2.95 -7.00
N ILE A 10 6.46 2.25 -6.07
CA ILE A 10 7.81 2.58 -5.61
C ILE A 10 8.79 2.45 -6.77
N ASP A 11 8.78 1.31 -7.48
CA ASP A 11 9.69 1.10 -8.61
C ASP A 11 9.44 2.13 -9.72
N VAL A 12 8.18 2.43 -10.05
CA VAL A 12 7.85 3.43 -11.07
C VAL A 12 8.47 4.80 -10.73
N GLU A 13 8.37 5.25 -9.49
CA GLU A 13 8.91 6.56 -9.10
C GLU A 13 10.44 6.54 -8.99
N VAL A 14 11.03 5.48 -8.42
CA VAL A 14 12.48 5.34 -8.30
C VAL A 14 13.12 5.23 -9.69
N ASP A 15 12.58 4.39 -10.57
CA ASP A 15 13.09 4.22 -11.92
C ASP A 15 13.01 5.51 -12.74
N ARG A 16 11.92 6.28 -12.60
CA ARG A 16 11.80 7.61 -13.21
C ARG A 16 12.90 8.56 -12.73
N ARG A 17 13.26 8.53 -11.44
CA ARG A 17 14.36 9.34 -10.89
C ARG A 17 15.72 8.87 -11.40
N LEU A 18 15.95 7.56 -11.45
CA LEU A 18 17.17 6.98 -12.02
C LEU A 18 17.35 7.38 -13.49
N ASP A 19 16.29 7.33 -14.29
CA ASP A 19 16.34 7.74 -15.69
C ASP A 19 16.64 9.23 -15.85
N ALA A 20 16.06 10.08 -15.00
CA ALA A 20 16.36 11.52 -15.02
C ALA A 20 17.82 11.81 -14.68
N MET A 21 18.39 11.04 -13.73
CA MET A 21 19.80 11.19 -13.36
C MET A 21 20.74 10.74 -14.46
N VAL A 22 20.48 9.60 -15.10
CA VAL A 22 21.29 9.13 -16.25
C VAL A 22 21.23 10.11 -17.42
N LYS A 23 20.06 10.72 -17.65
CA LYS A 23 19.89 11.75 -18.67
C LYS A 23 20.70 13.02 -18.37
N ALA A 24 20.81 13.39 -17.09
CA ALA A 24 21.59 14.55 -16.66
C ALA A 24 23.11 14.27 -16.65
N ASP A 25 23.51 13.07 -16.23
CA ASP A 25 24.88 12.61 -16.19
C ASP A 25 24.98 11.11 -16.52
N PRO A 26 25.42 10.76 -17.76
CA PRO A 26 25.57 9.37 -18.18
C PRO A 26 26.56 8.55 -17.34
N SER A 27 27.41 9.16 -16.53
CA SER A 27 28.33 8.41 -15.64
C SER A 27 27.58 7.55 -14.62
N HIS A 28 26.33 7.86 -14.32
CA HIS A 28 25.48 7.11 -13.39
C HIS A 28 24.80 5.87 -14.02
N GLU A 29 24.93 5.67 -15.34
CA GLU A 29 24.17 4.64 -16.06
C GLU A 29 24.35 3.23 -15.51
N GLU A 30 25.59 2.82 -15.24
CA GLU A 30 25.87 1.46 -14.74
C GLU A 30 25.25 1.20 -13.37
N MET A 31 25.31 2.17 -12.46
CA MET A 31 24.72 2.03 -11.13
C MET A 31 23.19 2.10 -11.20
N ALA A 32 22.65 3.01 -11.99
CA ALA A 32 21.20 3.11 -12.20
C ALA A 32 20.63 1.82 -12.79
N ARG A 33 21.27 1.23 -13.79
CA ARG A 33 20.90 -0.05 -14.39
C ARG A 33 20.83 -1.20 -13.37
N ARG A 34 21.73 -1.22 -12.39
CA ARG A 34 21.73 -2.23 -11.31
C ARG A 34 20.58 -2.04 -10.33
N LEU A 35 20.10 -0.81 -10.15
CA LEU A 35 19.10 -0.45 -9.15
C LEU A 35 17.67 -0.43 -9.68
N ARG A 36 17.50 -0.30 -10.99
CA ARG A 36 16.18 -0.31 -11.62
C ARG A 36 15.37 -1.54 -11.20
N GLY A 37 14.12 -1.30 -10.81
CA GLY A 37 13.18 -2.32 -10.42
C GLY A 37 13.52 -3.05 -9.12
N ARG A 38 14.42 -2.54 -8.29
CA ARG A 38 14.83 -3.20 -7.04
C ARG A 38 14.26 -2.56 -5.78
N ALA A 39 13.89 -1.30 -5.84
CA ALA A 39 13.47 -0.53 -4.67
C ALA A 39 12.19 -1.07 -4.03
N ALA A 40 11.20 -1.44 -4.83
CA ALA A 40 9.93 -1.95 -4.32
C ALA A 40 10.06 -3.29 -3.61
N ILE A 41 10.82 -4.21 -4.18
CA ILE A 41 11.08 -5.53 -3.60
C ILE A 41 11.91 -5.38 -2.32
N ALA A 42 12.98 -4.58 -2.35
CA ALA A 42 13.80 -4.29 -1.18
C ALA A 42 12.97 -3.67 -0.04
N ASN A 43 12.09 -2.72 -0.35
CA ASN A 43 11.17 -2.14 0.64
C ASN A 43 10.24 -3.18 1.26
N ALA A 44 9.66 -4.06 0.45
CA ALA A 44 8.78 -5.11 0.94
C ALA A 44 9.54 -6.13 1.81
N GLN A 45 10.77 -6.48 1.44
CA GLN A 45 11.64 -7.36 2.22
C GLN A 45 11.94 -6.76 3.62
N LEU A 46 12.31 -5.48 3.69
CA LEU A 46 12.52 -4.80 4.98
C LEU A 46 11.23 -4.64 5.79
N ALA A 47 10.10 -4.41 5.15
CA ALA A 47 8.81 -4.40 5.83
C ALA A 47 8.46 -5.77 6.43
N TYR A 48 8.84 -6.86 5.76
CA TYR A 48 8.66 -8.21 6.30
C TYR A 48 9.57 -8.47 7.50
N GLU A 49 10.81 -8.00 7.50
CA GLU A 49 11.72 -8.07 8.66
C GLU A 49 11.14 -7.36 9.89
N VAL A 50 10.58 -6.16 9.70
CA VAL A 50 9.88 -5.42 10.77
C VAL A 50 8.69 -6.23 11.30
N TYR A 51 7.93 -6.85 10.40
CA TYR A 51 6.83 -7.73 10.77
C TYR A 51 7.30 -8.93 11.60
N GLU A 52 8.35 -9.64 11.19
CA GLU A 52 8.90 -10.77 11.93
C GLU A 52 9.36 -10.35 13.34
N THR A 53 10.07 -9.21 13.42
CA THR A 53 10.49 -8.64 14.70
C THR A 53 9.31 -8.35 15.62
N ALA A 54 8.25 -7.75 15.09
CA ALA A 54 7.04 -7.44 15.85
C ALA A 54 6.35 -8.71 16.37
N VAL A 55 6.24 -9.73 15.53
CA VAL A 55 5.61 -11.02 15.86
C VAL A 55 6.47 -11.84 16.83
N ALA A 56 7.78 -11.72 16.78
CA ALA A 56 8.69 -12.37 17.73
C ALA A 56 8.74 -11.69 19.12
N SER A 57 8.20 -10.46 19.23
CA SER A 57 8.30 -9.64 20.44
C SER A 57 7.60 -10.25 21.66
N PRO A 58 8.12 -10.03 22.90
CA PRO A 58 7.46 -10.48 24.12
C PRO A 58 6.03 -9.92 24.25
N ARG A 59 5.80 -8.68 23.79
CA ARG A 59 4.47 -8.05 23.79
C ARG A 59 3.47 -8.83 22.93
N TRP A 60 3.86 -9.25 21.73
CA TRP A 60 2.99 -10.06 20.89
C TRP A 60 2.73 -11.44 21.50
N LYS A 61 3.74 -12.12 22.01
CA LYS A 61 3.60 -13.43 22.67
C LYS A 61 2.62 -13.38 23.83
N ALA A 62 2.65 -12.32 24.64
CA ALA A 62 1.70 -12.10 25.73
C ALA A 62 0.27 -11.91 25.23
N LEU A 63 0.06 -11.19 24.12
CA LEU A 63 -1.24 -11.02 23.48
C LEU A 63 -1.75 -12.33 22.87
N GLN A 64 -0.87 -13.08 22.22
CA GLN A 64 -1.21 -14.38 21.63
C GLN A 64 -1.67 -15.37 22.70
N GLY A 65 -1.01 -15.39 23.87
CA GLY A 65 -1.44 -16.19 25.03
C GLY A 65 -2.83 -15.82 25.58
N LYS A 66 -3.34 -14.62 25.26
CA LYS A 66 -4.70 -14.15 25.56
C LYS A 66 -5.69 -14.31 24.41
N GLY A 67 -5.35 -15.09 23.37
CA GLY A 67 -6.20 -15.35 22.21
C GLY A 67 -6.01 -14.36 21.06
N GLY A 68 -4.99 -13.50 21.10
CA GLY A 68 -4.64 -12.62 19.99
C GLY A 68 -4.30 -13.42 18.72
N ARG A 69 -4.85 -13.01 17.58
CA ARG A 69 -4.56 -13.61 16.28
C ARG A 69 -3.55 -12.77 15.51
N ILE A 70 -2.61 -13.45 14.84
CA ILE A 70 -1.60 -12.80 14.01
C ILE A 70 -2.26 -12.08 12.83
N GLN A 71 -1.86 -10.82 12.59
CA GLN A 71 -2.19 -10.12 11.36
C GLN A 71 -1.16 -10.49 10.30
N ARG A 72 -1.60 -10.81 9.09
CA ARG A 72 -0.71 -11.06 7.96
C ARG A 72 -0.33 -9.77 7.26
N LEU A 73 0.86 -9.72 6.66
CA LEU A 73 1.22 -8.65 5.74
C LEU A 73 0.45 -8.80 4.43
N LEU A 74 0.07 -7.67 3.83
CA LEU A 74 -0.63 -7.65 2.56
C LEU A 74 0.16 -6.82 1.56
N TRP A 75 0.58 -7.47 0.46
CA TRP A 75 1.19 -6.81 -0.67
C TRP A 75 0.09 -6.28 -1.59
N ALA A 76 0.07 -4.97 -1.81
CA ALA A 76 -0.88 -4.29 -2.68
C ALA A 76 -0.16 -3.66 -3.88
N SER A 77 -0.89 -3.42 -4.97
CA SER A 77 -0.34 -2.86 -6.21
C SER A 77 0.79 -3.72 -6.79
N THR A 78 0.53 -5.01 -6.94
CA THR A 78 1.51 -6.01 -7.40
C THR A 78 1.45 -6.28 -8.90
N GLY A 79 0.61 -5.58 -9.64
CA GLY A 79 0.66 -5.58 -11.11
C GLY A 79 1.87 -4.80 -11.61
N VAL A 80 2.67 -5.43 -12.47
CA VAL A 80 3.86 -4.83 -13.09
C VAL A 80 3.43 -3.71 -14.05
N LYS A 81 4.17 -2.61 -14.07
CA LYS A 81 3.87 -1.44 -14.90
C LYS A 81 4.84 -1.28 -16.06
N ASP A 82 6.10 -1.63 -15.86
CA ASP A 82 7.12 -1.60 -16.91
C ASP A 82 7.19 -2.96 -17.60
N LYS A 83 7.01 -2.96 -18.92
CA LYS A 83 7.05 -4.18 -19.76
C LYS A 83 8.45 -4.82 -19.84
N ALA A 84 9.48 -4.13 -19.39
CA ALA A 84 10.83 -4.68 -19.29
C ALA A 84 11.00 -5.66 -18.14
N TYR A 85 10.05 -5.69 -17.19
CA TYR A 85 10.08 -6.58 -16.04
C TYR A 85 9.18 -7.79 -16.24
N ASP A 86 9.56 -8.91 -15.62
CA ASP A 86 8.73 -10.10 -15.52
C ASP A 86 7.38 -9.74 -14.87
N ASP A 87 6.28 -10.09 -15.50
CA ASP A 87 4.93 -9.73 -15.08
C ASP A 87 4.44 -10.47 -13.82
N THR A 88 5.18 -11.49 -13.37
CA THR A 88 4.92 -12.26 -12.14
C THR A 88 5.78 -11.82 -10.96
N ARG A 89 6.79 -10.94 -11.17
CA ARG A 89 7.87 -10.67 -10.22
C ARG A 89 7.41 -10.29 -8.80
N TYR A 90 6.43 -9.40 -8.66
CA TYR A 90 5.94 -8.95 -7.34
C TYR A 90 5.09 -10.00 -6.63
N VAL A 91 4.81 -11.12 -7.25
CA VAL A 91 4.18 -12.29 -6.63
C VAL A 91 5.24 -13.30 -6.27
N VAL A 92 6.10 -13.65 -7.21
CA VAL A 92 7.13 -14.68 -7.06
C VAL A 92 8.22 -14.26 -6.07
N GLU A 93 8.77 -13.04 -6.23
CA GLU A 93 9.85 -12.52 -5.39
C GLU A 93 9.40 -12.06 -3.99
N LEU A 94 8.08 -11.96 -3.75
CA LEU A 94 7.50 -11.58 -2.47
C LEU A 94 6.69 -12.70 -1.81
N ALA A 95 6.83 -13.92 -2.29
CA ALA A 95 6.22 -15.09 -1.65
C ALA A 95 6.91 -15.37 -0.31
N ALA A 96 6.14 -15.36 0.78
CA ALA A 96 6.65 -15.63 2.13
C ALA A 96 5.52 -16.10 3.06
N PRO A 97 5.83 -16.80 4.16
CA PRO A 97 4.84 -17.21 5.14
C PRO A 97 4.08 -16.02 5.73
N ASN A 98 2.78 -16.20 5.99
CA ASN A 98 1.91 -15.16 6.57
C ASN A 98 1.81 -13.87 5.76
N THR A 99 1.93 -13.96 4.44
CA THR A 99 1.64 -12.87 3.52
C THR A 99 0.34 -13.11 2.75
N VAL A 100 -0.24 -12.05 2.24
CA VAL A 100 -1.35 -12.04 1.28
C VAL A 100 -0.94 -11.13 0.14
N ASN A 101 -1.12 -11.60 -1.09
CA ASN A 101 -0.90 -10.77 -2.27
C ASN A 101 -2.25 -10.46 -2.92
N THR A 102 -2.53 -9.18 -3.16
CA THR A 102 -3.71 -8.74 -3.90
C THR A 102 -3.26 -8.28 -5.27
N MET A 103 -3.57 -9.06 -6.28
CA MET A 103 -3.09 -8.84 -7.65
C MET A 103 -4.24 -8.62 -8.63
N PRO A 104 -4.01 -7.89 -9.74
CA PRO A 104 -4.94 -7.84 -10.87
C PRO A 104 -5.17 -9.22 -11.51
N ALA A 105 -6.32 -9.41 -12.17
CA ALA A 105 -6.65 -10.68 -12.85
C ALA A 105 -5.55 -11.09 -13.84
N ALA A 106 -5.05 -10.17 -14.65
CA ALA A 106 -3.96 -10.45 -15.61
C ALA A 106 -2.68 -10.97 -14.93
N THR A 107 -2.32 -10.42 -13.75
CA THR A 107 -1.17 -10.92 -12.98
C THR A 107 -1.45 -12.32 -12.41
N LEU A 108 -2.68 -12.59 -11.97
CA LEU A 108 -3.08 -13.92 -11.50
C LEU A 108 -2.98 -14.95 -12.62
N GLU A 109 -3.43 -14.61 -13.82
CA GLU A 109 -3.33 -15.45 -15.01
C GLU A 109 -1.87 -15.72 -15.38
N ALA A 110 -1.01 -14.68 -15.41
CA ALA A 110 0.42 -14.82 -15.67
C ALA A 110 1.11 -15.74 -14.65
N VAL A 111 0.82 -15.56 -13.34
CA VAL A 111 1.36 -16.43 -12.30
C VAL A 111 0.88 -17.88 -12.45
N SER A 112 -0.36 -18.09 -12.84
CA SER A 112 -0.92 -19.43 -13.09
C SER A 112 -0.27 -20.10 -14.30
N ASP A 113 0.03 -19.34 -15.34
CA ASP A 113 0.59 -19.86 -16.59
C ASP A 113 2.09 -20.16 -16.47
N HIS A 114 2.88 -19.19 -16.01
CA HIS A 114 4.33 -19.31 -16.01
C HIS A 114 5.03 -18.91 -14.70
N GLY A 115 4.31 -18.44 -13.68
CA GLY A 115 4.91 -18.11 -12.38
C GLY A 115 5.61 -19.30 -11.74
N ARG A 116 6.78 -19.07 -11.12
CA ARG A 116 7.57 -20.10 -10.45
C ARG A 116 7.91 -19.68 -9.02
N PRO A 117 6.92 -19.64 -8.11
CA PRO A 117 7.22 -19.30 -6.72
C PRO A 117 8.10 -20.39 -6.09
N CYS A 118 9.19 -19.97 -5.45
CA CYS A 118 10.18 -20.87 -4.84
C CYS A 118 9.97 -21.07 -3.32
N GLY A 119 8.79 -20.79 -2.79
CA GLY A 119 8.50 -20.88 -1.36
C GLY A 119 8.78 -19.55 -0.65
N ASP A 120 9.70 -19.52 0.31
CA ASP A 120 10.08 -18.28 1.00
C ASP A 120 11.13 -17.52 0.20
N ALA A 121 10.75 -16.44 -0.44
CA ALA A 121 11.62 -15.62 -1.27
C ALA A 121 12.17 -14.39 -0.53
N ILE A 122 11.78 -14.19 0.74
CA ILE A 122 12.11 -12.96 1.48
C ILE A 122 13.16 -13.20 2.57
N ARG A 123 13.02 -14.28 3.35
CA ARG A 123 13.99 -14.53 4.43
C ARG A 123 15.40 -14.73 3.89
N GLY A 124 16.35 -14.07 4.55
CA GLY A 124 17.77 -14.10 4.15
C GLY A 124 18.17 -13.05 3.12
N THR A 125 17.25 -12.16 2.68
CA THR A 125 17.54 -11.09 1.70
C THR A 125 17.65 -9.70 2.30
N TYR A 126 17.54 -9.55 3.62
CA TYR A 126 17.45 -8.24 4.28
C TYR A 126 18.69 -7.37 4.10
N ASP A 127 19.88 -7.97 4.13
CA ASP A 127 21.13 -7.22 3.94
C ASP A 127 21.28 -6.73 2.49
N ASP A 128 20.88 -7.55 1.52
CA ASP A 128 20.82 -7.14 0.12
C ASP A 128 19.82 -6.00 -0.08
N ALA A 129 18.66 -6.08 0.59
CA ALA A 129 17.67 -5.01 0.55
C ALA A 129 18.20 -3.69 1.14
N ARG A 130 18.95 -3.74 2.25
CA ARG A 130 19.63 -2.54 2.80
C ARG A 130 20.65 -1.97 1.84
N THR A 131 21.43 -2.83 1.18
CA THR A 131 22.41 -2.40 0.17
C THR A 131 21.75 -1.64 -0.98
N VAL A 132 20.56 -2.04 -1.43
CA VAL A 132 19.81 -1.31 -2.46
C VAL A 132 19.54 0.13 -2.01
N PHE A 133 19.09 0.35 -0.77
CA PHE A 133 18.82 1.71 -0.26
C PHE A 133 20.09 2.52 -0.01
N GLU A 134 21.18 1.88 0.40
CA GLU A 134 22.47 2.55 0.50
C GLU A 134 22.96 3.04 -0.87
N ASP A 135 22.84 2.22 -1.89
CA ASP A 135 23.25 2.57 -3.25
C ASP A 135 22.35 3.64 -3.88
N LEU A 136 21.02 3.61 -3.63
CA LEU A 136 20.11 4.69 -4.01
C LEU A 136 20.52 6.02 -3.36
N ARG A 137 20.85 5.99 -2.06
CA ARG A 137 21.32 7.18 -1.35
C ARG A 137 22.65 7.70 -1.90
N ARG A 138 23.59 6.83 -2.27
CA ARG A 138 24.86 7.22 -2.92
C ARG A 138 24.64 7.93 -4.24
N LEU A 139 23.61 7.56 -4.97
CA LEU A 139 23.15 8.27 -6.17
C LEU A 139 22.37 9.57 -5.88
N GLY A 140 22.12 9.88 -4.60
CA GLY A 140 21.36 11.08 -4.22
C GLY A 140 19.84 10.91 -4.28
N ILE A 141 19.33 9.67 -4.37
CA ILE A 141 17.90 9.38 -4.25
C ILE A 141 17.56 9.18 -2.78
N ASP A 142 16.84 10.15 -2.21
CA ASP A 142 16.27 10.06 -0.87
C ASP A 142 14.96 9.27 -0.93
N PHE A 143 14.91 8.16 -0.22
CA PHE A 143 13.73 7.28 -0.22
C PHE A 143 12.56 7.87 0.58
N ASP A 144 12.83 8.64 1.62
CA ASP A 144 11.77 9.32 2.38
C ASP A 144 11.05 10.35 1.50
N ASP A 145 11.81 11.07 0.65
CA ASP A 145 11.25 11.98 -0.34
C ASP A 145 10.42 11.23 -1.42
N VAL A 146 10.86 10.03 -1.83
CA VAL A 146 10.06 9.17 -2.73
C VAL A 146 8.73 8.80 -2.08
N VAL A 147 8.74 8.36 -0.82
CA VAL A 147 7.52 7.91 -0.11
C VAL A 147 6.57 9.08 0.12
N ASN A 148 7.08 10.23 0.57
CA ASN A 148 6.26 11.43 0.80
C ASN A 148 5.59 11.90 -0.51
N GLY A 149 6.35 11.93 -1.62
CA GLY A 149 5.79 12.29 -2.92
C GLY A 149 4.73 11.30 -3.41
N LEU A 150 4.89 10.01 -3.16
CA LEU A 150 3.87 9.01 -3.49
C LEU A 150 2.61 9.14 -2.62
N GLU A 151 2.74 9.55 -1.36
CA GLU A 151 1.61 9.81 -0.47
C GLU A 151 0.81 11.02 -0.97
N GLU A 152 1.48 12.14 -1.26
CA GLU A 152 0.85 13.35 -1.80
C GLU A 152 0.11 13.08 -3.11
N GLN A 153 0.76 12.38 -4.05
CA GLN A 153 0.14 11.97 -5.32
C GLN A 153 -1.08 11.06 -5.08
N GLY A 154 -0.97 10.14 -4.11
CA GLY A 154 -2.06 9.26 -3.71
C GLY A 154 -3.26 10.05 -3.20
N LEU A 155 -3.06 10.99 -2.29
CA LEU A 155 -4.11 11.84 -1.73
C LEU A 155 -4.79 12.68 -2.82
N ALA A 156 -4.01 13.33 -3.70
CA ALA A 156 -4.53 14.11 -4.81
C ALA A 156 -5.36 13.25 -5.78
N SER A 157 -4.90 12.04 -6.08
CA SER A 157 -5.62 11.09 -6.95
C SER A 157 -6.95 10.66 -6.32
N PHE A 158 -6.98 10.38 -5.02
CA PHE A 158 -8.21 10.03 -4.32
C PHE A 158 -9.20 11.18 -4.29
N ALA A 159 -8.75 12.41 -4.02
CA ALA A 159 -9.61 13.60 -4.03
C ALA A 159 -10.25 13.78 -5.42
N LYS A 160 -9.44 13.72 -6.48
CA LYS A 160 -9.94 13.81 -7.85
C LYS A 160 -10.96 12.71 -8.19
N SER A 161 -10.66 11.46 -7.85
CA SER A 161 -11.57 10.34 -8.10
C SER A 161 -12.90 10.50 -7.34
N TRP A 162 -12.86 11.06 -6.14
CA TRP A 162 -14.06 11.38 -5.38
C TRP A 162 -14.91 12.46 -6.06
N GLU A 163 -14.29 13.54 -6.53
CA GLU A 163 -14.98 14.61 -7.26
C GLU A 163 -15.63 14.07 -8.55
N GLU A 164 -14.91 13.24 -9.31
CA GLU A 164 -15.41 12.59 -10.52
C GLU A 164 -16.58 11.65 -10.22
N LEU A 165 -16.52 10.91 -9.11
CA LEU A 165 -17.62 10.04 -8.67
C LEU A 165 -18.88 10.86 -8.35
N ILE A 166 -18.74 11.94 -7.57
CA ILE A 166 -19.85 12.82 -7.22
C ILE A 166 -20.45 13.44 -8.49
N ALA A 167 -19.63 13.97 -9.38
CA ALA A 167 -20.10 14.56 -10.64
C ALA A 167 -20.86 13.53 -11.50
N SER A 168 -20.34 12.31 -11.60
CA SER A 168 -20.99 11.21 -12.34
C SER A 168 -22.34 10.84 -11.71
N ALA A 169 -22.40 10.68 -10.38
CA ALA A 169 -23.63 10.36 -9.67
C ALA A 169 -24.68 11.47 -9.84
N THR A 170 -24.28 12.74 -9.70
CA THR A 170 -25.14 13.90 -9.93
C THR A 170 -25.73 13.89 -11.34
N THR A 171 -24.88 13.70 -12.35
CA THR A 171 -25.33 13.64 -13.75
C THR A 171 -26.34 12.51 -13.99
N GLN A 172 -26.13 11.33 -13.38
CA GLN A 172 -27.07 10.22 -13.53
C GLN A 172 -28.40 10.48 -12.82
N LEU A 173 -28.40 11.12 -11.65
CA LEU A 173 -29.60 11.50 -10.92
C LEU A 173 -30.41 12.57 -11.69
N GLU A 174 -29.73 13.56 -12.25
CA GLU A 174 -30.38 14.60 -13.08
C GLU A 174 -31.04 13.96 -14.32
N LYS A 175 -30.37 13.06 -15.02
CA LYS A 175 -30.92 12.31 -16.15
C LYS A 175 -32.11 11.43 -15.76
N ALA A 176 -32.14 10.92 -14.53
CA ALA A 176 -33.26 10.14 -14.01
C ALA A 176 -34.45 11.02 -13.56
N GLY A 177 -34.34 12.35 -13.63
CA GLY A 177 -35.38 13.29 -13.20
C GLY A 177 -35.51 13.40 -11.68
N ALA A 178 -34.47 13.03 -10.93
CA ALA A 178 -34.42 13.16 -9.48
C ALA A 178 -33.88 14.55 -9.10
N GLU A 179 -34.44 15.15 -8.06
CA GLU A 179 -33.91 16.38 -7.47
C GLU A 179 -32.60 16.07 -6.72
N VAL A 180 -31.51 16.67 -7.12
CA VAL A 180 -30.21 16.46 -6.49
C VAL A 180 -30.02 17.46 -5.37
N MET A 181 -29.89 16.97 -4.13
CA MET A 181 -29.51 17.81 -3.00
C MET A 181 -28.03 18.21 -3.08
N PRO A 182 -27.69 19.50 -2.82
CA PRO A 182 -26.29 19.94 -2.87
C PRO A 182 -25.42 19.21 -1.83
N ALA A 183 -24.19 18.89 -2.23
CA ALA A 183 -23.22 18.26 -1.35
C ALA A 183 -22.98 19.13 -0.11
N GLY A 184 -23.33 18.62 1.08
CA GLY A 184 -23.26 19.33 2.36
C GLY A 184 -24.57 19.38 3.14
N ALA A 185 -25.69 18.99 2.53
CA ALA A 185 -27.00 18.99 3.19
C ALA A 185 -27.34 17.71 3.98
N VAL A 186 -26.41 16.78 4.10
CA VAL A 186 -26.60 15.59 4.94
C VAL A 186 -26.42 15.99 6.40
N LYS A 187 -27.52 16.29 7.09
CA LYS A 187 -27.54 16.39 8.56
C LYS A 187 -27.09 15.01 9.11
N PRO A 188 -26.16 14.96 10.08
CA PRO A 188 -25.84 13.70 10.74
C PRO A 188 -27.12 13.16 11.41
N ALA A 189 -27.40 11.88 11.17
CA ALA A 189 -28.64 11.20 11.57
C ALA A 189 -28.82 11.00 13.10
N ASN A 190 -28.02 11.64 13.95
CA ASN A 190 -28.04 11.45 15.41
C ASN A 190 -27.93 12.78 16.19
N ALA A 191 -28.89 13.69 15.99
CA ALA A 191 -29.00 14.88 16.82
C ALA A 191 -30.42 15.12 17.41
N GLU A 192 -31.29 14.11 17.40
CA GLU A 192 -32.60 14.23 18.11
C GLU A 192 -32.86 12.90 18.86
N GLY A 193 -32.62 12.89 20.14
CA GLY A 193 -32.94 11.74 21.00
C GLY A 193 -32.27 11.78 22.38
N GLY A 194 -32.54 12.80 23.16
CA GLY A 194 -31.99 12.84 24.51
C GLY A 194 -32.48 14.04 25.35
N GLN A 195 -33.79 14.23 25.48
CA GLN A 195 -34.33 14.97 26.61
C GLN A 195 -35.73 14.44 26.93
N ASP A 196 -35.95 14.26 28.24
CA ASP A 196 -37.16 13.93 28.96
C ASP A 196 -37.38 12.46 29.33
N ALA A 197 -36.75 12.08 30.44
CA ALA A 197 -37.34 11.19 31.43
C ALA A 197 -37.05 11.74 32.83
N ALA A 198 -38.04 12.46 33.36
CA ALA A 198 -38.05 12.90 34.74
C ALA A 198 -38.17 11.70 35.69
N PRO A 199 -37.64 11.76 36.95
CA PRO A 199 -37.73 10.66 37.90
C PRO A 199 -39.11 10.62 38.59
N ALA A 200 -39.80 9.49 38.47
CA ALA A 200 -40.95 9.18 39.31
C ALA A 200 -40.49 8.81 40.70
N SER A 201 -40.80 9.67 41.66
CA SER A 201 -40.80 9.41 43.10
C SER A 201 -41.95 8.48 43.50
N GLY A 202 -41.72 7.51 44.37
CA GLY A 202 -42.79 6.73 45.00
C GLY A 202 -42.28 5.50 45.74
N ALA A 203 -41.85 5.64 47.00
CA ALA A 203 -42.09 4.65 48.06
C ALA A 203 -43.47 4.93 48.64
N PRO A 204 -44.18 4.06 49.36
CA PRO A 204 -43.68 3.29 50.50
C PRO A 204 -44.30 1.87 50.71
N SER A 205 -43.72 1.05 51.49
CA SER A 205 -44.15 0.23 52.63
C SER A 205 -43.35 -1.04 52.72
#